data_9e837d0f87b5db47fa3dbc2de01e3cbe
#
_entry.id   9e837d0f87b5db47fa3dbc2de01e3cbe
#
_cell.length_a   1.000
_cell.length_b   1.000
_cell.length_c   1.000
_cell.angle_alpha   90.00
_cell.angle_beta   90.00
_cell.angle_gamma   90.00
#
_symmetry.space_group_name_H-M   'P 1'
#
loop_
_entity.id
_entity.type
_entity.pdbx_description
1 polymer ?
#
loop_
_entity_poly.entity_id
_entity_poly.type
_entity_poly.pdbx_seq_one_letter_code
_entity_poly.pdbx_strand_id
1 'polypeptide(L)'
;MTLTGKLFVLEASGDGRLFSINPDGSDKTFIVTGCPVPDGVAVDVQAGHIYWTNMGVPRRDDGSIERVDLDGGNRTTIVPSGGTYTPKQLHFDAAGRKLYWSDREGMRVMRCDLGGTNVETLVQTGHGDEDRRDETNWCVGVAVDHVGGHLYWTQKGPSDAGLGRILRAGIDLPAGEFASNRSDIEVVFKDLPEPIDLEIDATSRTLYWTDRGDPPDGNTVNRAQLDTIGVTEPEIVMTHLMEGIGIALDPGHNRMFVTDLGGNVWAAALDGSGGRPIRAVQGNLTGIVYVELPTGSPS
;
A
#
# COMPACT_ATOMS: atom_id res chain seq x y z
N MET A 1 -4.16 -11.51 27.23
CA MET A 1 -2.85 -10.97 26.80
C MET A 1 -3.03 -9.49 26.57
N THR A 2 -2.13 -8.65 27.06
CA THR A 2 -2.15 -7.22 26.72
C THR A 2 -1.55 -7.08 25.32
N LEU A 3 -2.17 -6.28 24.46
CA LEU A 3 -1.67 -5.95 23.11
C LEU A 3 -0.96 -4.59 23.14
N THR A 4 0.05 -4.42 22.30
CA THR A 4 0.77 -3.16 22.14
C THR A 4 0.82 -2.84 20.64
N GLY A 5 0.33 -1.64 20.29
CA GLY A 5 0.38 -1.17 18.91
C GLY A 5 1.83 -0.93 18.44
N LYS A 6 2.11 -1.31 17.19
CA LYS A 6 3.39 -1.02 16.50
C LYS A 6 3.13 -0.57 15.07
N LEU A 7 3.96 0.34 14.62
CA LEU A 7 4.06 0.76 13.22
C LEU A 7 5.33 0.16 12.62
N PHE A 8 5.22 -0.45 11.47
CA PHE A 8 6.35 -0.85 10.64
C PHE A 8 6.39 0.07 9.42
N VAL A 9 7.57 0.64 9.17
CA VAL A 9 7.75 1.73 8.21
C VAL A 9 8.93 1.43 7.31
N LEU A 10 8.77 1.70 6.02
CA LEU A 10 9.82 1.59 5.02
C LEU A 10 10.45 2.95 4.73
N GLU A 11 11.77 2.98 4.68
CA GLU A 11 12.59 4.11 4.26
C GLU A 11 13.30 3.74 2.95
N ALA A 12 12.96 4.41 1.86
CA ALA A 12 13.48 4.09 0.52
C ALA A 12 14.82 4.75 0.20
N SER A 13 15.30 5.65 1.08
CA SER A 13 16.56 6.37 0.88
C SER A 13 17.78 5.54 1.29
N GLY A 14 18.93 5.86 0.70
CA GLY A 14 20.18 5.15 0.99
C GLY A 14 20.11 3.67 0.58
N ASP A 15 20.45 2.78 1.52
CA ASP A 15 20.42 1.34 1.28
C ASP A 15 19.01 0.73 1.39
N GLY A 16 18.00 1.55 1.70
CA GLY A 16 16.65 1.10 1.99
C GLY A 16 16.55 0.32 3.31
N ARG A 17 15.50 0.59 4.09
CA ARG A 17 15.36 0.03 5.45
C ARG A 17 13.91 -0.24 5.81
N LEU A 18 13.73 -1.22 6.67
CA LEU A 18 12.53 -1.46 7.43
C LEU A 18 12.80 -1.18 8.91
N PHE A 19 11.98 -0.37 9.55
CA PHE A 19 12.07 -0.12 10.99
C PHE A 19 10.69 -0.14 11.64
N SER A 20 10.65 -0.35 12.94
CA SER A 20 9.44 -0.20 13.76
C SER A 20 9.52 1.04 14.66
N ILE A 21 8.35 1.59 14.99
CA ILE A 21 8.16 2.64 16.01
C ILE A 21 6.88 2.39 16.79
N ASN A 22 6.76 2.98 17.97
CA ASN A 22 5.47 3.05 18.66
C ASN A 22 4.52 4.04 17.97
N PRO A 23 3.19 3.95 18.19
CA PRO A 23 2.21 4.88 17.59
C PRO A 23 2.35 6.35 18.03
N ASP A 24 3.19 6.64 19.02
CA ASP A 24 3.56 8.01 19.43
C ASP A 24 4.86 8.50 18.77
N GLY A 25 5.48 7.68 17.90
CA GLY A 25 6.75 7.96 17.21
C GLY A 25 8.02 7.62 18.00
N SER A 26 7.89 7.08 19.23
CA SER A 26 9.01 6.64 20.05
C SER A 26 9.58 5.28 19.63
N ASP A 27 10.67 4.85 20.25
CA ASP A 27 11.29 3.52 20.18
C ASP A 27 11.56 3.01 18.75
N LYS A 28 12.23 3.87 17.93
CA LYS A 28 12.66 3.45 16.58
C LYS A 28 13.67 2.31 16.67
N THR A 29 13.32 1.17 16.08
CA THR A 29 14.17 -0.02 15.97
C THR A 29 14.30 -0.43 14.52
N PHE A 30 15.55 -0.57 14.02
CA PHE A 30 15.78 -1.10 12.68
C PHE A 30 15.64 -2.63 12.68
N ILE A 31 14.85 -3.16 11.75
CA ILE A 31 14.58 -4.59 11.58
C ILE A 31 15.41 -5.16 10.43
N VAL A 32 15.38 -4.50 9.28
CA VAL A 32 16.12 -4.91 8.07
C VAL A 32 16.77 -3.70 7.42
N THR A 33 17.95 -3.90 6.86
CA THR A 33 18.67 -2.95 5.98
C THR A 33 18.98 -3.61 4.64
N GLY A 34 19.37 -2.81 3.64
CA GLY A 34 19.68 -3.33 2.31
C GLY A 34 18.43 -3.81 1.58
N CYS A 35 17.38 -2.97 1.58
CA CYS A 35 16.14 -3.20 0.85
C CYS A 35 16.18 -2.34 -0.43
N PRO A 36 16.30 -2.93 -1.64
CA PRO A 36 16.45 -2.16 -2.88
C PRO A 36 15.21 -1.33 -3.21
N VAL A 37 15.17 -0.09 -2.75
CA VAL A 37 14.07 0.87 -2.90
C VAL A 37 12.74 0.25 -2.44
N PRO A 38 12.55 0.00 -1.11
CA PRO A 38 11.34 -0.64 -0.61
C PRO A 38 10.13 0.30 -0.72
N ASP A 39 8.91 -0.27 -0.88
CA ASP A 39 7.71 0.54 -1.09
C ASP A 39 6.49 0.08 -0.27
N GLY A 40 5.97 -1.11 -0.43
CA GLY A 40 4.81 -1.63 0.30
C GLY A 40 5.21 -2.57 1.43
N VAL A 41 4.52 -2.52 2.56
CA VAL A 41 4.77 -3.37 3.74
C VAL A 41 3.49 -3.95 4.29
N ALA A 42 3.54 -5.22 4.70
CA ALA A 42 2.43 -5.91 5.32
C ALA A 42 2.93 -6.84 6.45
N VAL A 43 2.09 -7.11 7.45
CA VAL A 43 2.46 -7.93 8.61
C VAL A 43 1.41 -9.00 8.86
N ASP A 44 1.85 -10.25 8.94
CA ASP A 44 1.08 -11.37 9.44
C ASP A 44 1.47 -11.61 10.91
N VAL A 45 0.71 -11.01 11.82
CA VAL A 45 0.95 -11.15 13.27
C VAL A 45 0.83 -12.61 13.73
N GLN A 46 -0.08 -13.37 13.14
CA GLN A 46 -0.31 -14.77 13.50
C GLN A 46 0.88 -15.66 13.17
N ALA A 47 1.49 -15.45 12.00
CA ALA A 47 2.68 -16.20 11.59
C ALA A 47 3.99 -15.57 12.11
N GLY A 48 3.95 -14.34 12.62
CA GLY A 48 5.13 -13.60 13.07
C GLY A 48 6.00 -13.10 11.93
N HIS A 49 5.42 -12.76 10.78
CA HIS A 49 6.15 -12.38 9.58
C HIS A 49 5.85 -10.95 9.12
N ILE A 50 6.87 -10.27 8.63
CA ILE A 50 6.79 -9.01 7.90
C ILE A 50 7.14 -9.27 6.44
N TYR A 51 6.34 -8.73 5.54
CA TYR A 51 6.53 -8.79 4.09
C TYR A 51 6.74 -7.39 3.55
N TRP A 52 7.60 -7.23 2.54
CA TRP A 52 7.76 -5.97 1.85
C TRP A 52 8.11 -6.15 0.39
N THR A 53 7.77 -5.15 -0.41
CA THR A 53 8.16 -5.05 -1.81
C THR A 53 9.45 -4.28 -1.94
N ASN A 54 10.30 -4.68 -2.87
CA ASN A 54 11.46 -3.93 -3.36
C ASN A 54 11.22 -3.56 -4.82
N MET A 55 11.21 -2.27 -5.12
CA MET A 55 11.01 -1.79 -6.49
C MET A 55 12.19 -2.13 -7.42
N GLY A 56 13.37 -2.36 -6.85
CA GLY A 56 14.59 -2.57 -7.62
C GLY A 56 15.08 -1.31 -8.34
N VAL A 57 15.75 -1.47 -9.45
CA VAL A 57 16.29 -0.37 -10.26
C VAL A 57 15.21 0.09 -11.24
N PRO A 58 14.91 1.40 -11.32
CA PRO A 58 13.89 1.92 -12.24
C PRO A 58 14.07 1.39 -13.68
N ARG A 59 12.97 0.94 -14.27
CA ARG A 59 12.89 0.39 -15.65
C ARG A 59 13.64 -0.94 -15.84
N ARG A 60 13.95 -1.66 -14.77
CA ARG A 60 14.45 -3.03 -14.82
C ARG A 60 13.43 -3.98 -14.25
N ASP A 61 13.38 -5.19 -14.80
CA ASP A 61 12.56 -6.28 -14.29
C ASP A 61 13.33 -7.01 -13.17
N ASP A 62 13.63 -6.27 -12.09
CA ASP A 62 14.42 -6.76 -10.96
C ASP A 62 13.74 -6.54 -9.60
N GLY A 63 12.45 -6.20 -9.61
CA GLY A 63 11.65 -6.13 -8.42
C GLY A 63 11.53 -7.46 -7.69
N SER A 64 11.27 -7.41 -6.39
CA SER A 64 11.10 -8.60 -5.55
C SER A 64 10.13 -8.37 -4.40
N ILE A 65 9.64 -9.47 -3.82
CA ILE A 65 8.95 -9.44 -2.53
C ILE A 65 9.73 -10.30 -1.56
N GLU A 66 9.99 -9.77 -0.39
CA GLU A 66 10.74 -10.44 0.66
C GLU A 66 9.92 -10.57 1.94
N ARG A 67 10.36 -11.49 2.79
CA ARG A 67 9.80 -11.77 4.10
C ARG A 67 10.91 -11.85 5.14
N VAL A 68 10.58 -11.44 6.37
CA VAL A 68 11.44 -11.59 7.55
C VAL A 68 10.55 -11.93 8.76
N ASP A 69 11.11 -12.52 9.81
CA ASP A 69 10.42 -12.65 11.08
C ASP A 69 10.31 -11.29 11.79
N LEU A 70 9.40 -11.13 12.74
CA LEU A 70 9.20 -9.86 13.48
C LEU A 70 10.46 -9.34 14.17
N ASP A 71 11.39 -10.25 14.52
CA ASP A 71 12.68 -9.92 15.15
C ASP A 71 13.81 -9.60 14.13
N GLY A 72 13.51 -9.61 12.84
CA GLY A 72 14.49 -9.40 11.78
C GLY A 72 15.23 -10.66 11.31
N GLY A 73 14.93 -11.82 11.89
CA GLY A 73 15.53 -13.10 11.51
C GLY A 73 14.94 -13.70 10.23
N ASN A 74 15.58 -14.73 9.69
CA ASN A 74 15.08 -15.59 8.62
C ASN A 74 14.62 -14.86 7.34
N ARG A 75 15.36 -13.82 6.93
CA ARG A 75 15.08 -13.07 5.69
C ARG A 75 15.06 -14.01 4.48
N THR A 76 14.00 -13.95 3.69
CA THR A 76 13.76 -14.84 2.54
C THR A 76 13.09 -14.07 1.41
N THR A 77 13.55 -14.24 0.17
CA THR A 77 12.86 -13.76 -1.03
C THR A 77 11.74 -14.73 -1.38
N ILE A 78 10.50 -14.26 -1.39
CA ILE A 78 9.30 -15.07 -1.71
C ILE A 78 8.85 -14.88 -3.16
N VAL A 79 9.02 -13.70 -3.74
CA VAL A 79 8.84 -13.46 -5.17
C VAL A 79 10.15 -12.88 -5.71
N PRO A 80 10.93 -13.67 -6.48
CA PRO A 80 12.23 -13.22 -6.99
C PRO A 80 12.08 -12.28 -8.21
N SER A 81 13.18 -11.65 -8.59
CA SER A 81 13.32 -10.89 -9.86
C SER A 81 12.80 -11.70 -11.05
N GLY A 82 12.06 -11.05 -11.94
CA GLY A 82 11.33 -11.67 -13.06
C GLY A 82 9.93 -12.17 -12.67
N GLY A 83 9.61 -12.28 -11.39
CA GLY A 83 8.26 -12.59 -10.92
C GLY A 83 7.37 -11.33 -10.82
N THR A 84 7.99 -10.18 -10.61
CA THR A 84 7.34 -8.87 -10.55
C THR A 84 8.31 -7.81 -11.08
N TYR A 85 7.81 -6.79 -11.77
CA TYR A 85 8.65 -5.78 -12.43
C TYR A 85 9.07 -4.68 -11.45
N THR A 86 8.08 -3.89 -10.96
CA THR A 86 8.30 -2.81 -9.97
C THR A 86 7.16 -2.87 -8.96
N PRO A 87 7.20 -3.83 -8.03
CA PRO A 87 6.14 -3.97 -7.05
C PRO A 87 6.08 -2.73 -6.14
N LYS A 88 4.86 -2.21 -5.98
CA LYS A 88 4.53 -1.04 -5.18
C LYS A 88 3.84 -1.48 -3.87
N GLN A 89 2.71 -0.87 -3.53
CA GLN A 89 2.03 -1.16 -2.28
C GLN A 89 1.61 -2.63 -2.15
N LEU A 90 1.63 -3.12 -0.93
CA LEU A 90 1.43 -4.53 -0.58
C LEU A 90 0.31 -4.65 0.46
N HIS A 91 -0.67 -5.47 0.18
CA HIS A 91 -1.77 -5.76 1.09
C HIS A 91 -1.74 -7.23 1.54
N PHE A 92 -1.88 -7.45 2.84
CA PHE A 92 -2.07 -8.78 3.43
C PHE A 92 -3.55 -9.03 3.71
N ASP A 93 -4.12 -9.93 2.93
CA ASP A 93 -5.44 -10.45 3.17
C ASP A 93 -5.40 -11.56 4.24
N ALA A 94 -5.76 -11.20 5.45
CA ALA A 94 -5.77 -12.13 6.57
C ALA A 94 -6.86 -13.22 6.45
N ALA A 95 -7.98 -12.95 5.77
CA ALA A 95 -9.06 -13.90 5.60
C ALA A 95 -8.73 -14.95 4.53
N GLY A 96 -8.26 -14.53 3.35
CA GLY A 96 -7.84 -15.40 2.27
C GLY A 96 -6.43 -15.97 2.42
N ARG A 97 -5.65 -15.48 3.40
CA ARG A 97 -4.24 -15.86 3.63
C ARG A 97 -3.38 -15.67 2.38
N LYS A 98 -3.50 -14.48 1.76
CA LYS A 98 -2.78 -14.12 0.55
C LYS A 98 -2.13 -12.74 0.65
N LEU A 99 -1.10 -12.54 -0.16
CA LEU A 99 -0.50 -11.24 -0.42
C LEU A 99 -1.01 -10.73 -1.77
N TYR A 100 -1.34 -9.43 -1.81
CA TYR A 100 -1.72 -8.72 -3.03
C TYR A 100 -0.79 -7.53 -3.22
N TRP A 101 -0.39 -7.23 -4.44
CA TRP A 101 0.43 -6.07 -4.75
C TRP A 101 0.13 -5.48 -6.12
N SER A 102 0.39 -4.21 -6.26
CA SER A 102 0.41 -3.53 -7.54
C SER A 102 1.82 -3.56 -8.11
N ASP A 103 1.95 -3.93 -9.38
CA ASP A 103 3.21 -4.00 -10.10
C ASP A 103 3.23 -2.88 -11.16
N ARG A 104 3.85 -1.74 -10.81
CA ARG A 104 3.71 -0.46 -11.50
C ARG A 104 4.09 -0.55 -12.98
N GLU A 105 5.36 -0.75 -13.30
CA GLU A 105 5.80 -0.91 -14.68
C GLU A 105 5.49 -2.29 -15.26
N GLY A 106 5.11 -3.25 -14.43
CA GLY A 106 4.48 -4.50 -14.85
C GLY A 106 3.05 -4.29 -15.34
N MET A 107 2.44 -3.13 -15.02
CA MET A 107 1.07 -2.76 -15.40
C MET A 107 0.05 -3.81 -14.95
N ARG A 108 0.18 -4.25 -13.68
CA ARG A 108 -0.58 -5.39 -13.16
C ARG A 108 -1.00 -5.18 -11.70
N VAL A 109 -2.07 -5.87 -11.33
CA VAL A 109 -2.35 -6.22 -9.93
C VAL A 109 -2.20 -7.72 -9.79
N MET A 110 -1.48 -8.16 -8.78
CA MET A 110 -1.07 -9.54 -8.60
C MET A 110 -1.38 -10.03 -7.19
N ARG A 111 -1.42 -11.36 -7.03
CA ARG A 111 -1.48 -12.01 -5.71
C ARG A 111 -0.65 -13.29 -5.67
N CYS A 112 -0.32 -13.75 -4.46
CA CYS A 112 0.28 -15.06 -4.23
C CYS A 112 -0.10 -15.60 -2.85
N ASP A 113 0.25 -16.87 -2.61
CA ASP A 113 0.25 -17.41 -1.25
C ASP A 113 1.42 -16.82 -0.43
N LEU A 114 1.32 -16.88 0.90
CA LEU A 114 2.29 -16.27 1.82
C LEU A 114 3.75 -16.80 1.68
N GLY A 115 3.92 -17.96 1.03
CA GLY A 115 5.23 -18.51 0.68
C GLY A 115 5.73 -18.12 -0.70
N GLY A 116 5.02 -17.25 -1.44
CA GLY A 116 5.37 -16.87 -2.81
C GLY A 116 4.99 -17.91 -3.88
N THR A 117 4.20 -18.92 -3.52
CA THR A 117 3.63 -19.89 -4.47
C THR A 117 2.32 -19.36 -5.07
N ASN A 118 1.87 -19.98 -6.16
CA ASN A 118 0.63 -19.62 -6.84
C ASN A 118 0.55 -18.11 -7.18
N VAL A 119 1.66 -17.58 -7.73
CA VAL A 119 1.69 -16.19 -8.22
C VAL A 119 0.78 -16.07 -9.42
N GLU A 120 -0.20 -15.16 -9.35
CA GLU A 120 -1.18 -14.94 -10.41
C GLU A 120 -1.42 -13.44 -10.67
N THR A 121 -1.72 -13.08 -11.91
CA THR A 121 -2.12 -11.75 -12.30
C THR A 121 -3.65 -11.66 -12.29
N LEU A 122 -4.18 -10.69 -11.53
CA LEU A 122 -5.62 -10.46 -11.39
C LEU A 122 -6.13 -9.37 -12.34
N VAL A 123 -5.31 -8.37 -12.61
CA VAL A 123 -5.57 -7.26 -13.52
C VAL A 123 -4.34 -7.03 -14.37
N GLN A 124 -4.52 -6.82 -15.68
CA GLN A 124 -3.46 -6.44 -16.61
C GLN A 124 -3.93 -5.22 -17.40
N THR A 125 -3.26 -4.08 -17.20
CA THR A 125 -3.66 -2.78 -17.77
C THR A 125 -2.93 -2.39 -19.04
N GLY A 126 -1.88 -3.12 -19.39
CA GLY A 126 -1.11 -2.89 -20.62
C GLY A 126 -0.08 -3.99 -20.87
N HIS A 127 0.52 -3.99 -22.06
CA HIS A 127 1.49 -4.98 -22.49
C HIS A 127 2.68 -4.36 -23.23
N GLY A 128 3.88 -4.85 -22.91
CA GLY A 128 5.10 -4.46 -23.60
C GLY A 128 5.59 -3.04 -23.29
N ASP A 129 6.62 -2.61 -24.01
CA ASP A 129 7.36 -1.38 -23.67
C ASP A 129 6.63 -0.09 -24.11
N GLU A 130 5.71 -0.19 -25.05
CA GLU A 130 4.91 0.97 -25.51
C GLU A 130 3.90 1.35 -24.43
N ASP A 131 3.07 0.40 -24.00
CA ASP A 131 2.08 0.64 -22.93
C ASP A 131 2.75 1.00 -21.60
N ARG A 132 3.97 0.47 -21.35
CA ARG A 132 4.73 0.80 -20.13
C ARG A 132 5.16 2.26 -20.05
N ARG A 133 5.23 2.98 -21.17
CA ARG A 133 5.52 4.42 -21.19
C ARG A 133 4.29 5.28 -20.86
N ASP A 134 3.11 4.71 -20.99
CA ASP A 134 1.86 5.36 -20.61
C ASP A 134 1.61 5.14 -19.11
N GLU A 135 1.90 6.17 -18.31
CA GLU A 135 1.76 6.11 -16.85
C GLU A 135 0.31 5.94 -16.39
N THR A 136 -0.68 6.11 -17.26
CA THR A 136 -2.08 5.82 -16.95
C THR A 136 -2.35 4.32 -16.77
N ASN A 137 -1.43 3.45 -17.24
CA ASN A 137 -1.47 1.99 -17.04
C ASN A 137 -0.83 1.54 -15.72
N TRP A 138 -0.17 2.45 -14.98
CA TRP A 138 0.61 2.08 -13.81
C TRP A 138 -0.26 1.87 -12.58
N CYS A 139 -0.30 0.64 -12.07
CA CYS A 139 -0.95 0.27 -10.82
C CYS A 139 -0.03 0.55 -9.62
N VAL A 140 -0.54 1.17 -8.54
CA VAL A 140 0.29 1.58 -7.40
C VAL A 140 -0.23 1.09 -6.06
N GLY A 141 -1.42 1.49 -5.63
CA GLY A 141 -2.06 1.03 -4.39
C GLY A 141 -2.90 -0.22 -4.62
N VAL A 142 -3.16 -0.98 -3.55
CA VAL A 142 -4.03 -2.16 -3.59
C VAL A 142 -4.68 -2.40 -2.23
N ALA A 143 -5.98 -2.70 -2.20
CA ALA A 143 -6.69 -3.12 -1.00
C ALA A 143 -7.78 -4.16 -1.35
N VAL A 144 -8.13 -5.02 -0.38
CA VAL A 144 -9.15 -6.07 -0.54
C VAL A 144 -10.30 -5.84 0.42
N ASP A 145 -11.51 -5.76 -0.11
CA ASP A 145 -12.76 -5.72 0.63
C ASP A 145 -13.46 -7.09 0.58
N HIS A 146 -13.21 -7.92 1.56
CA HIS A 146 -13.87 -9.22 1.65
C HIS A 146 -15.39 -9.13 1.85
N VAL A 147 -15.86 -8.10 2.53
CA VAL A 147 -17.30 -7.93 2.81
C VAL A 147 -18.06 -7.61 1.53
N GLY A 148 -17.51 -6.72 0.71
CA GLY A 148 -18.07 -6.36 -0.61
C GLY A 148 -17.67 -7.32 -1.73
N GLY A 149 -16.68 -8.20 -1.50
CA GLY A 149 -16.16 -9.11 -2.52
C GLY A 149 -15.31 -8.43 -3.60
N HIS A 150 -14.66 -7.31 -3.27
CA HIS A 150 -13.94 -6.50 -4.25
C HIS A 150 -12.45 -6.35 -3.95
N LEU A 151 -11.66 -6.31 -5.02
CA LEU A 151 -10.29 -5.83 -5.07
C LEU A 151 -10.30 -4.39 -5.57
N TYR A 152 -9.61 -3.48 -4.88
CA TYR A 152 -9.42 -2.08 -5.25
C TYR A 152 -7.97 -1.82 -5.60
N TRP A 153 -7.72 -0.94 -6.58
CA TRP A 153 -6.36 -0.47 -6.89
C TRP A 153 -6.36 0.97 -7.40
N THR A 154 -5.23 1.63 -7.28
CA THR A 154 -5.00 2.95 -7.87
C THR A 154 -4.24 2.83 -9.18
N GLN A 155 -4.57 3.71 -10.14
CA GLN A 155 -3.74 4.06 -11.28
C GLN A 155 -3.42 5.55 -11.15
N LYS A 156 -2.16 5.86 -10.83
CA LYS A 156 -1.79 7.22 -10.45
C LYS A 156 -1.81 8.23 -11.60
N GLY A 157 -1.61 7.77 -12.84
CA GLY A 157 -1.38 8.63 -13.99
C GLY A 157 -0.01 9.32 -13.99
N PRO A 158 0.29 10.16 -14.99
CA PRO A 158 1.47 11.02 -14.99
C PRO A 158 1.40 12.05 -13.85
N SER A 159 2.56 12.47 -13.35
CA SER A 159 2.64 13.42 -12.24
C SER A 159 1.87 14.71 -12.57
N ASP A 160 1.03 15.14 -11.63
CA ASP A 160 0.21 16.36 -11.67
C ASP A 160 -0.71 16.51 -12.90
N ALA A 161 -1.01 15.40 -13.60
CA ALA A 161 -1.83 15.42 -14.79
C ALA A 161 -3.35 15.39 -14.51
N GLY A 162 -3.78 15.08 -13.28
CA GLY A 162 -5.19 14.92 -12.94
C GLY A 162 -5.85 13.74 -13.68
N LEU A 163 -5.08 12.70 -14.00
CA LEU A 163 -5.54 11.50 -14.70
C LEU A 163 -5.59 10.27 -13.77
N GLY A 164 -5.40 10.49 -12.48
CA GLY A 164 -5.43 9.44 -11.48
C GLY A 164 -6.82 8.81 -11.34
N ARG A 165 -6.84 7.52 -11.02
CA ARG A 165 -8.08 6.75 -10.88
C ARG A 165 -7.99 5.77 -9.71
N ILE A 166 -9.14 5.49 -9.11
CA ILE A 166 -9.35 4.32 -8.26
C ILE A 166 -10.33 3.41 -8.98
N LEU A 167 -9.98 2.15 -9.09
CA LEU A 167 -10.78 1.13 -9.75
C LEU A 167 -11.06 -0.02 -8.79
N ARG A 168 -12.09 -0.81 -9.10
CA ARG A 168 -12.38 -2.07 -8.42
C ARG A 168 -12.79 -3.16 -9.42
N ALA A 169 -12.67 -4.40 -8.95
CA ALA A 169 -13.18 -5.58 -9.62
C ALA A 169 -13.50 -6.66 -8.58
N GLY A 170 -14.09 -7.77 -8.95
CA GLY A 170 -14.19 -8.93 -8.06
C GLY A 170 -12.80 -9.41 -7.58
N ILE A 171 -12.73 -10.01 -6.39
CA ILE A 171 -11.46 -10.54 -5.84
C ILE A 171 -10.88 -11.61 -6.78
N ASP A 172 -11.72 -12.45 -7.36
CA ASP A 172 -11.31 -13.48 -8.32
C ASP A 172 -11.64 -13.06 -9.75
N LEU A 173 -10.95 -13.66 -10.71
CA LEU A 173 -11.28 -13.48 -12.13
C LEU A 173 -12.64 -14.08 -12.45
N PRO A 174 -13.49 -13.39 -13.26
CA PRO A 174 -14.71 -13.98 -13.77
C PRO A 174 -14.43 -15.29 -14.53
N ALA A 175 -15.34 -16.25 -14.43
CA ALA A 175 -15.15 -17.57 -15.03
C ALA A 175 -14.94 -17.49 -16.55
N GLY A 176 -13.81 -18.02 -17.03
CA GLY A 176 -13.45 -18.04 -18.45
C GLY A 176 -12.80 -16.75 -18.97
N GLU A 177 -12.53 -15.77 -18.10
CA GLU A 177 -11.83 -14.54 -18.44
C GLU A 177 -10.36 -14.56 -18.00
N PHE A 178 -9.59 -13.63 -18.54
CA PHE A 178 -8.18 -13.41 -18.22
C PHE A 178 -7.98 -12.02 -17.63
N ALA A 179 -6.88 -11.80 -16.92
CA ALA A 179 -6.55 -10.52 -16.31
C ALA A 179 -6.55 -9.32 -17.28
N SER A 180 -6.28 -9.57 -18.58
CA SER A 180 -6.22 -8.54 -19.61
C SER A 180 -7.57 -8.19 -20.25
N ASN A 181 -8.61 -8.97 -20.00
CA ASN A 181 -9.93 -8.76 -20.63
C ASN A 181 -11.10 -8.99 -19.66
N ARG A 182 -10.84 -8.91 -18.35
CA ARG A 182 -11.91 -9.05 -17.35
C ARG A 182 -12.97 -7.96 -17.52
N SER A 183 -14.23 -8.38 -17.52
CA SER A 183 -15.39 -7.54 -17.82
C SER A 183 -15.96 -6.80 -16.62
N ASP A 184 -15.49 -7.13 -15.41
CA ASP A 184 -16.04 -6.64 -14.14
C ASP A 184 -15.26 -5.45 -13.55
N ILE A 185 -14.34 -4.83 -14.32
CA ILE A 185 -13.62 -3.65 -13.87
C ILE A 185 -14.55 -2.44 -13.87
N GLU A 186 -14.62 -1.76 -12.72
CA GLU A 186 -15.37 -0.53 -12.54
C GLU A 186 -14.45 0.61 -12.13
N VAL A 187 -14.65 1.80 -12.70
CA VAL A 187 -13.99 3.03 -12.24
C VAL A 187 -14.78 3.58 -11.05
N VAL A 188 -14.13 3.62 -9.89
CA VAL A 188 -14.70 4.11 -8.62
C VAL A 188 -14.60 5.63 -8.55
N PHE A 189 -13.38 6.15 -8.75
CA PHE A 189 -13.08 7.58 -8.83
C PHE A 189 -12.12 7.83 -9.98
N LYS A 190 -12.22 8.99 -10.60
CA LYS A 190 -11.39 9.45 -11.73
C LYS A 190 -11.04 10.92 -11.57
N ASP A 191 -10.17 11.37 -12.46
CA ASP A 191 -9.71 12.75 -12.50
C ASP A 191 -9.07 13.18 -11.16
N LEU A 192 -8.48 12.20 -10.44
CA LEU A 192 -7.74 12.43 -9.20
C LEU A 192 -6.33 12.98 -9.53
N PRO A 193 -5.71 13.77 -8.65
CA PRO A 193 -4.36 14.28 -8.88
C PRO A 193 -3.34 13.16 -9.08
N GLU A 194 -3.05 12.36 -8.05
CA GLU A 194 -2.08 11.27 -8.11
C GLU A 194 -2.29 10.28 -6.94
N PRO A 195 -3.35 9.44 -6.97
CA PRO A 195 -3.67 8.52 -5.88
C PRO A 195 -2.62 7.42 -5.76
N ILE A 196 -2.17 7.15 -4.52
CA ILE A 196 -1.07 6.22 -4.24
C ILE A 196 -1.57 5.00 -3.48
N ASP A 197 -1.62 5.03 -2.16
CA ASP A 197 -1.93 3.89 -1.31
C ASP A 197 -3.42 3.85 -0.93
N LEU A 198 -3.91 2.66 -0.65
CA LEU A 198 -5.31 2.40 -0.29
C LEU A 198 -5.39 1.58 0.99
N GLU A 199 -6.27 1.99 1.91
CA GLU A 199 -6.65 1.20 3.07
C GLU A 199 -8.17 1.20 3.29
N ILE A 200 -8.69 0.10 3.81
CA ILE A 200 -10.13 -0.07 4.07
C ILE A 200 -10.39 -0.31 5.54
N ASP A 201 -11.15 0.58 6.17
CA ASP A 201 -11.83 0.24 7.42
C ASP A 201 -13.06 -0.61 7.12
N ALA A 202 -12.92 -1.92 7.29
CA ALA A 202 -13.99 -2.87 7.04
C ALA A 202 -15.20 -2.69 7.99
N THR A 203 -15.00 -2.13 9.18
CA THR A 203 -16.06 -1.91 10.18
C THR A 203 -16.98 -0.76 9.78
N SER A 204 -16.40 0.38 9.40
CA SER A 204 -17.13 1.55 8.93
C SER A 204 -17.43 1.52 7.44
N ARG A 205 -16.93 0.54 6.72
CA ARG A 205 -17.03 0.44 5.25
C ARG A 205 -16.47 1.67 4.56
N THR A 206 -15.31 2.16 5.01
CA THR A 206 -14.70 3.39 4.51
C THR A 206 -13.37 3.07 3.82
N LEU A 207 -13.24 3.52 2.58
CA LEU A 207 -11.97 3.53 1.83
C LEU A 207 -11.22 4.83 2.15
N TYR A 208 -9.93 4.69 2.46
CA TYR A 208 -8.98 5.78 2.62
C TYR A 208 -7.90 5.68 1.55
N TRP A 209 -7.38 6.82 1.09
CA TRP A 209 -6.20 6.83 0.22
C TRP A 209 -5.36 8.09 0.40
N THR A 210 -4.08 7.95 0.10
CA THR A 210 -3.17 9.07 -0.06
C THR A 210 -3.19 9.57 -1.50
N ASP A 211 -3.09 10.88 -1.67
CA ASP A 211 -2.89 11.50 -2.96
C ASP A 211 -1.66 12.42 -2.87
N ARG A 212 -0.68 12.19 -3.75
CA ARG A 212 0.60 12.91 -3.70
C ARG A 212 0.71 14.05 -4.69
N GLY A 213 -0.27 14.24 -5.58
CA GLY A 213 -0.28 15.35 -6.54
C GLY A 213 -0.20 16.73 -5.89
N ASP A 214 -0.18 17.75 -6.72
CA ASP A 214 -0.08 19.14 -6.26
C ASP A 214 -1.35 19.62 -5.53
N PRO A 215 -1.22 20.52 -4.51
CA PRO A 215 -2.37 21.18 -3.90
C PRO A 215 -3.20 21.98 -4.92
N PRO A 216 -4.53 22.19 -4.70
CA PRO A 216 -5.23 21.96 -3.41
C PRO A 216 -5.72 20.54 -3.19
N ASP A 217 -5.87 19.72 -4.22
CA ASP A 217 -6.53 18.42 -4.14
C ASP A 217 -5.52 17.27 -3.93
N GLY A 218 -4.23 17.52 -4.18
CA GLY A 218 -3.13 16.61 -3.87
C GLY A 218 -2.38 16.97 -2.58
N ASN A 219 -1.39 16.15 -2.22
CA ASN A 219 -0.72 16.15 -0.92
C ASN A 219 -1.71 15.98 0.24
N THR A 220 -2.65 15.03 0.07
CA THR A 220 -3.82 14.83 0.92
C THR A 220 -4.00 13.39 1.36
N VAL A 221 -4.81 13.19 2.41
CA VAL A 221 -5.53 11.94 2.67
C VAL A 221 -7.00 12.18 2.37
N ASN A 222 -7.58 11.23 1.67
CA ASN A 222 -8.98 11.26 1.26
C ASN A 222 -9.71 10.04 1.80
N ARG A 223 -11.04 10.13 1.90
CA ARG A 223 -11.89 8.98 2.23
C ARG A 223 -13.21 9.00 1.48
N ALA A 224 -13.79 7.82 1.34
CA ALA A 224 -15.13 7.65 0.78
C ALA A 224 -15.82 6.42 1.37
N GLN A 225 -17.15 6.47 1.50
CA GLN A 225 -17.95 5.32 1.93
C GLN A 225 -18.10 4.32 0.79
N LEU A 226 -17.70 3.07 1.00
CA LEU A 226 -17.76 2.01 -0.02
C LEU A 226 -19.20 1.72 -0.49
N ASP A 227 -20.16 1.80 0.42
CA ASP A 227 -21.56 1.46 0.13
C ASP A 227 -22.30 2.57 -0.63
N THR A 228 -21.70 3.76 -0.77
CA THR A 228 -22.26 4.91 -1.50
C THR A 228 -21.36 5.39 -2.65
N ILE A 229 -20.47 4.54 -3.11
CA ILE A 229 -19.60 4.84 -4.26
C ILE A 229 -20.45 5.25 -5.46
N GLY A 230 -20.05 6.36 -6.10
CA GLY A 230 -20.78 6.95 -7.23
C GLY A 230 -22.01 7.79 -6.85
N VAL A 231 -22.32 7.89 -5.56
CA VAL A 231 -23.41 8.74 -5.02
C VAL A 231 -22.88 9.93 -4.24
N THR A 232 -21.79 9.71 -3.47
CA THR A 232 -21.14 10.75 -2.67
C THR A 232 -19.73 11.03 -3.18
N GLU A 233 -19.37 12.32 -3.21
CA GLU A 233 -18.00 12.73 -3.53
C GLU A 233 -17.03 12.33 -2.41
N PRO A 234 -15.74 12.11 -2.74
CA PRO A 234 -14.69 11.91 -1.75
C PRO A 234 -14.54 13.11 -0.81
N GLU A 235 -14.13 12.85 0.42
CA GLU A 235 -13.81 13.86 1.40
C GLU A 235 -12.29 13.94 1.63
N ILE A 236 -11.70 15.13 1.51
CA ILE A 236 -10.33 15.38 1.94
C ILE A 236 -10.33 15.52 3.46
N VAL A 237 -9.64 14.60 4.16
CA VAL A 237 -9.57 14.62 5.63
C VAL A 237 -8.24 15.15 6.16
N MET A 238 -7.18 15.13 5.36
CA MET A 238 -5.88 15.67 5.75
C MET A 238 -5.20 16.33 4.55
N THR A 239 -4.47 17.42 4.80
CA THR A 239 -3.75 18.20 3.78
C THR A 239 -2.31 18.46 4.23
N HIS A 240 -1.51 19.11 3.37
CA HIS A 240 -0.14 19.56 3.66
C HIS A 240 0.86 18.44 3.88
N LEU A 241 0.63 17.27 3.31
CA LEU A 241 1.65 16.23 3.20
C LEU A 241 2.77 16.68 2.25
N MET A 242 3.91 16.03 2.33
CA MET A 242 5.04 16.24 1.41
C MET A 242 5.17 15.02 0.49
N GLU A 243 4.29 14.92 -0.51
CA GLU A 243 4.08 13.73 -1.33
C GLU A 243 3.69 12.51 -0.48
N GLY A 244 2.42 12.45 -0.05
CA GLY A 244 1.88 11.35 0.77
C GLY A 244 1.96 10.01 0.06
N ILE A 245 2.51 8.98 0.72
CA ILE A 245 2.71 7.65 0.14
C ILE A 245 1.90 6.60 0.88
N GLY A 246 2.35 6.11 2.01
CA GLY A 246 1.71 5.01 2.73
C GLY A 246 0.65 5.49 3.71
N ILE A 247 -0.40 4.70 3.90
CA ILE A 247 -1.43 4.92 4.92
C ILE A 247 -1.68 3.64 5.70
N ALA A 248 -1.84 3.75 7.02
CA ALA A 248 -2.21 2.66 7.90
C ALA A 248 -3.34 3.09 8.85
N LEU A 249 -4.30 2.22 9.08
CA LEU A 249 -5.45 2.48 9.93
C LEU A 249 -5.37 1.72 11.26
N ASP A 250 -5.83 2.37 12.32
CA ASP A 250 -6.13 1.78 13.63
C ASP A 250 -7.56 2.19 14.04
N PRO A 251 -8.57 1.54 13.44
CA PRO A 251 -9.97 1.89 13.69
C PRO A 251 -10.37 1.70 15.17
N GLY A 252 -9.77 0.72 15.83
CA GLY A 252 -10.04 0.44 17.26
C GLY A 252 -9.74 1.61 18.18
N HIS A 253 -8.79 2.47 17.81
CA HIS A 253 -8.42 3.66 18.56
C HIS A 253 -8.75 4.97 17.82
N ASN A 254 -9.54 4.91 16.75
CA ASN A 254 -9.90 6.05 15.90
C ASN A 254 -8.67 6.82 15.40
N ARG A 255 -7.69 6.10 14.81
CA ARG A 255 -6.42 6.69 14.36
C ARG A 255 -6.05 6.24 12.95
N MET A 256 -5.34 7.10 12.23
CA MET A 256 -4.61 6.79 11.02
C MET A 256 -3.18 7.29 11.13
N PHE A 257 -2.28 6.65 10.37
CA PHE A 257 -0.88 7.02 10.24
C PHE A 257 -0.53 7.13 8.76
N VAL A 258 0.28 8.14 8.42
CA VAL A 258 0.63 8.42 7.03
C VAL A 258 2.12 8.67 6.93
N THR A 259 2.74 8.18 5.89
CA THR A 259 4.13 8.48 5.51
C THR A 259 4.17 9.38 4.29
N ASP A 260 5.20 10.21 4.21
CA ASP A 260 5.46 11.05 3.04
C ASP A 260 6.92 11.00 2.59
N LEU A 261 7.19 11.45 1.36
CA LEU A 261 8.56 11.51 0.82
C LEU A 261 9.40 12.61 1.49
N GLY A 262 8.78 13.52 2.23
CA GLY A 262 9.51 14.47 3.10
C GLY A 262 10.10 13.82 4.36
N GLY A 263 9.87 12.53 4.57
CA GLY A 263 10.41 11.77 5.69
C GLY A 263 9.58 11.84 6.97
N ASN A 264 8.33 12.27 6.89
CA ASN A 264 7.46 12.36 8.06
C ASN A 264 6.60 11.11 8.22
N VAL A 265 6.40 10.73 9.48
CA VAL A 265 5.29 9.87 9.91
C VAL A 265 4.29 10.78 10.62
N TRP A 266 3.09 10.83 10.09
CA TRP A 266 1.97 11.61 10.63
C TRP A 266 1.02 10.70 11.40
N ALA A 267 0.35 11.26 12.40
CA ALA A 267 -0.79 10.64 13.06
C ALA A 267 -1.95 11.61 13.11
N ALA A 268 -3.15 11.12 12.87
CA ALA A 268 -4.41 11.88 12.96
C ALA A 268 -5.53 10.95 13.42
N ALA A 269 -6.67 11.50 13.81
CA ALA A 269 -7.91 10.74 13.92
C ALA A 269 -8.40 10.34 12.51
N LEU A 270 -9.29 9.35 12.40
CA LEU A 270 -9.83 8.88 11.12
C LEU A 270 -10.63 9.96 10.34
N ASP A 271 -11.05 11.02 11.01
CA ASP A 271 -11.67 12.22 10.40
C ASP A 271 -10.65 13.31 10.06
N GLY A 272 -9.35 13.03 10.21
CA GLY A 272 -8.25 13.96 9.97
C GLY A 272 -7.96 14.92 11.10
N SER A 273 -8.81 14.98 12.14
CA SER A 273 -8.60 15.89 13.26
C SER A 273 -7.33 15.58 14.04
N GLY A 274 -6.68 16.61 14.58
CA GLY A 274 -5.47 16.46 15.39
C GLY A 274 -4.23 16.01 14.61
N GLY A 275 -4.25 16.11 13.28
CA GLY A 275 -3.14 15.73 12.40
C GLY A 275 -1.84 16.44 12.79
N ARG A 276 -0.77 15.64 13.03
CA ARG A 276 0.57 16.14 13.37
C ARG A 276 1.64 15.12 13.00
N PRO A 277 2.86 15.57 12.70
CA PRO A 277 3.99 14.65 12.59
C PRO A 277 4.33 14.08 13.98
N ILE A 278 4.51 12.78 14.06
CA ILE A 278 4.96 12.07 15.26
C ILE A 278 6.42 11.66 15.15
N ARG A 279 6.94 11.58 13.92
CA ARG A 279 8.33 11.27 13.63
C ARG A 279 8.77 11.93 12.34
N ALA A 280 10.05 12.37 12.29
CA ALA A 280 10.71 12.78 11.06
C ALA A 280 12.07 12.08 10.95
N VAL A 281 12.45 11.68 9.74
CA VAL A 281 13.74 11.10 9.39
C VAL A 281 14.36 11.86 8.21
N GLN A 282 15.65 11.70 8.00
CA GLN A 282 16.32 12.22 6.81
C GLN A 282 16.23 11.17 5.69
N GLY A 283 15.13 11.13 4.98
CA GLY A 283 14.94 10.17 3.90
C GLY A 283 13.47 10.07 3.48
N ASN A 284 13.26 9.46 2.33
CA ASN A 284 11.92 9.25 1.79
C ASN A 284 11.26 8.07 2.49
N LEU A 285 10.12 8.29 3.13
CA LEU A 285 9.30 7.22 3.68
C LEU A 285 8.27 6.76 2.65
N THR A 286 8.02 5.43 2.64
CA THR A 286 7.09 4.80 1.70
C THR A 286 6.02 4.03 2.47
N GLY A 287 5.94 2.72 2.38
CA GLY A 287 4.91 1.93 3.04
C GLY A 287 4.93 2.03 4.57
N ILE A 288 3.75 1.93 5.15
CA ILE A 288 3.52 1.87 6.59
C ILE A 288 2.39 0.89 6.88
N VAL A 289 2.51 0.14 7.98
CA VAL A 289 1.42 -0.71 8.48
C VAL A 289 1.33 -0.61 10.00
N TYR A 290 0.12 -0.59 10.52
CA TYR A 290 -0.17 -0.69 11.95
C TYR A 290 -0.63 -2.09 12.31
N VAL A 291 -0.10 -2.63 13.40
CA VAL A 291 -0.55 -3.90 13.99
C VAL A 291 -0.52 -3.86 15.51
N GLU A 292 -1.32 -4.70 16.13
CA GLU A 292 -1.26 -4.97 17.55
C GLU A 292 -0.50 -6.28 17.81
N LEU A 293 0.60 -6.18 18.55
CA LEU A 293 1.44 -7.33 18.94
C LEU A 293 1.17 -7.75 20.38
N PRO A 294 1.24 -9.04 20.71
CA PRO A 294 1.26 -9.50 22.10
C PRO A 294 2.41 -8.85 22.89
N THR A 295 2.14 -8.39 24.10
CA THR A 295 3.17 -7.80 24.98
C THR A 295 4.29 -8.81 25.22
N GLY A 296 5.53 -8.45 24.86
CA GLY A 296 6.70 -9.34 24.96
C GLY A 296 7.07 -10.05 23.67
N SER A 297 6.41 -9.76 22.55
CA SER A 297 6.89 -10.16 21.24
C SER A 297 8.19 -9.44 20.92
N PRO A 298 9.19 -10.10 20.33
CA PRO A 298 10.40 -9.44 19.85
C PRO A 298 10.01 -8.39 18.79
N SER A 299 10.55 -7.20 18.91
CA SER A 299 10.34 -6.06 18.00
C SER A 299 11.68 -5.63 17.41
#